data_39d6093b6a65cc361db6200d5324fc6e
#
_entry.id   39d6093b6a65cc361db6200d5324fc6e
#
_cell.length_a   1.000
_cell.length_b   1.000
_cell.length_c   1.000
_cell.angle_alpha   90.00
_cell.angle_beta   90.00
_cell.angle_gamma   90.00
#
_symmetry.space_group_name_H-M   'P 1'
#
loop_
_entity.id
_entity.type
_entity.pdbx_description
1 polymer ?
#
loop_
_entity_poly.entity_id
_entity_poly.type
_entity_poly.pdbx_seq_one_letter_code
_entity_poly.pdbx_strand_id
1 'polypeptide(L)'
;MAVKVAINGFGRIGRLAFRQMFGAEGFEIVAINDLTSPEMLAHLLKYDSTQGRYALADTVSYSEDSITVDGKEIKIYAKANAAELPWGEIGVDVVLECTGFYTSKAKAQAHIDAGAKHVIISAPAGNDLPTIVYNVNHETLSKDDHIISAASCTTNCLAPMAKALNDAYPIQSGIMCTIHAYTGDQMTLDGPQRKGDKRRSRAAAINIVPNSTGAAKAIGLVIPELNGKLIGSAQRVPTPTGSTTILTAVVKGQPTKESINAAMKAASNESFGYNTDEIVSSDIVGMRFGSLFDATQTMVSPLPDGKTQVEVVSWYDNENSYVSQMVRTIKYFAELA
;
A
#
# COMPACT_ATOMS: atom_id res chain seq x y z
N MET A 1 1.97 -7.28 24.64
CA MET A 1 3.41 -6.94 24.45
C MET A 1 3.52 -6.19 23.13
N ALA A 2 4.51 -5.32 22.95
CA ALA A 2 4.73 -4.64 21.67
C ALA A 2 5.24 -5.64 20.62
N VAL A 3 4.79 -5.50 19.38
CA VAL A 3 5.25 -6.30 18.23
C VAL A 3 6.64 -5.82 17.82
N LYS A 4 7.62 -6.73 17.83
CA LYS A 4 8.99 -6.45 17.40
C LYS A 4 9.09 -6.51 15.88
N VAL A 5 9.25 -5.34 15.26
CA VAL A 5 9.28 -5.17 13.80
C VAL A 5 10.70 -4.90 13.32
N ALA A 6 11.15 -5.67 12.34
CA ALA A 6 12.32 -5.33 11.53
C ALA A 6 11.89 -4.84 10.15
N ILE A 7 12.58 -3.81 9.64
CA ILE A 7 12.30 -3.24 8.31
C ILE A 7 13.43 -3.63 7.36
N ASN A 8 13.13 -4.42 6.34
CA ASN A 8 14.06 -4.77 5.28
C ASN A 8 13.84 -3.87 4.07
N GLY A 9 14.75 -2.94 3.82
CA GLY A 9 14.63 -1.87 2.83
C GLY A 9 14.06 -0.58 3.42
N PHE A 10 14.93 0.41 3.62
CA PHE A 10 14.59 1.71 4.20
C PHE A 10 14.38 2.79 3.13
N GLY A 11 13.74 2.39 2.01
CA GLY A 11 13.28 3.26 0.95
C GLY A 11 12.06 4.09 1.35
N ARG A 12 11.27 4.56 0.37
CA ARG A 12 10.07 5.38 0.61
C ARG A 12 9.11 4.71 1.60
N ILE A 13 8.73 3.46 1.33
CA ILE A 13 7.73 2.72 2.11
C ILE A 13 8.26 2.37 3.50
N GLY A 14 9.50 1.86 3.59
CA GLY A 14 10.12 1.53 4.88
C GLY A 14 10.24 2.74 5.81
N ARG A 15 10.65 3.92 5.29
CA ARG A 15 10.73 5.14 6.10
C ARG A 15 9.38 5.66 6.55
N LEU A 16 8.36 5.60 5.72
CA LEU A 16 7.01 6.01 6.12
C LEU A 16 6.41 5.04 7.13
N ALA A 17 6.64 3.73 6.98
CA ALA A 17 6.24 2.73 7.97
C ALA A 17 6.94 2.99 9.31
N PHE A 18 8.25 3.29 9.28
CA PHE A 18 8.99 3.71 10.46
C PHE A 18 8.34 4.92 11.13
N ARG A 19 8.07 6.00 10.38
CA ARG A 19 7.45 7.23 10.91
C ARG A 19 6.07 6.98 11.54
N GLN A 20 5.33 5.99 11.08
CA GLN A 20 4.01 5.65 11.62
C GLN A 20 4.08 4.72 12.85
N MET A 21 5.07 3.82 12.91
CA MET A 21 5.18 2.83 13.99
C MET A 21 6.07 3.32 15.15
N PHE A 22 7.08 4.16 14.87
CA PHE A 22 8.01 4.62 15.92
C PHE A 22 7.29 5.47 16.96
N GLY A 23 7.34 5.02 18.23
CA GLY A 23 6.62 5.65 19.34
C GLY A 23 5.11 5.37 19.38
N ALA A 24 4.56 4.63 18.42
CA ALA A 24 3.16 4.22 18.45
C ALA A 24 2.95 3.02 19.38
N GLU A 25 1.80 3.00 20.07
CA GLU A 25 1.44 1.92 20.97
C GLU A 25 1.32 0.57 20.23
N GLY A 26 1.94 -0.45 20.80
CA GLY A 26 1.91 -1.81 20.26
C GLY A 26 3.03 -2.14 19.29
N PHE A 27 3.96 -1.23 19.01
CA PHE A 27 5.10 -1.47 18.11
C PHE A 27 6.45 -1.19 18.77
N GLU A 28 7.44 -2.01 18.43
CA GLU A 28 8.85 -1.81 18.72
C GLU A 28 9.66 -2.06 17.45
N ILE A 29 10.28 -1.02 16.88
CA ILE A 29 11.20 -1.20 15.75
C ILE A 29 12.55 -1.60 16.33
N VAL A 30 12.98 -2.85 16.05
CA VAL A 30 14.19 -3.44 16.62
C VAL A 30 15.40 -3.38 15.69
N ALA A 31 15.16 -3.31 14.37
CA ALA A 31 16.26 -3.27 13.39
C ALA A 31 15.78 -2.75 12.03
N ILE A 32 16.75 -2.28 11.26
CA ILE A 32 16.63 -1.94 9.85
C ILE A 32 17.72 -2.70 9.09
N ASN A 33 17.41 -3.20 7.89
CA ASN A 33 18.42 -3.65 6.94
C ASN A 33 18.31 -2.84 5.66
N ASP A 34 19.41 -2.19 5.27
CA ASP A 34 19.54 -1.45 4.00
C ASP A 34 21.00 -1.38 3.60
N LEU A 35 21.30 -1.39 2.31
CA LEU A 35 22.67 -1.34 1.80
C LEU A 35 23.25 0.08 1.74
N THR A 36 22.43 1.08 2.06
CA THR A 36 22.81 2.49 2.11
C THR A 36 23.40 2.84 3.48
N SER A 37 24.32 3.83 3.54
CA SER A 37 24.92 4.24 4.80
C SER A 37 23.92 4.80 5.81
N PRO A 38 24.12 4.58 7.13
CA PRO A 38 23.27 5.15 8.19
C PRO A 38 23.13 6.67 8.10
N GLU A 39 24.17 7.39 7.73
CA GLU A 39 24.14 8.84 7.50
C GLU A 39 23.08 9.24 6.46
N MET A 40 23.10 8.60 5.29
CA MET A 40 22.15 8.89 4.23
C MET A 40 20.72 8.48 4.64
N LEU A 41 20.56 7.33 5.29
CA LEU A 41 19.26 6.87 5.78
C LEU A 41 18.67 7.81 6.83
N ALA A 42 19.50 8.30 7.77
CA ALA A 42 19.10 9.30 8.76
C ALA A 42 18.70 10.62 8.10
N HIS A 43 19.46 11.09 7.11
CA HIS A 43 19.13 12.30 6.34
C HIS A 43 17.75 12.15 5.65
N LEU A 44 17.53 11.05 4.93
CA LEU A 44 16.28 10.80 4.23
C LEU A 44 15.10 10.49 5.18
N LEU A 45 15.35 10.04 6.39
CA LEU A 45 14.31 9.94 7.43
C LEU A 45 13.87 11.32 7.92
N LYS A 46 14.81 12.26 8.09
CA LYS A 46 14.53 13.64 8.53
C LYS A 46 13.70 14.41 7.51
N TYR A 47 14.10 14.33 6.23
CA TYR A 47 13.60 15.20 5.16
C TYR A 47 12.96 14.38 4.07
N ASP A 48 11.73 14.74 3.71
CA ASP A 48 10.97 14.08 2.66
C ASP A 48 10.26 15.15 1.81
N SER A 49 10.56 15.17 0.51
CA SER A 49 10.04 16.20 -0.41
C SER A 49 8.53 16.10 -0.62
N THR A 50 7.94 14.91 -0.44
CA THR A 50 6.51 14.67 -0.64
C THR A 50 5.71 14.64 0.66
N GLN A 51 6.28 14.01 1.70
CA GLN A 51 5.61 13.80 2.99
C GLN A 51 6.06 14.80 4.07
N GLY A 52 6.93 15.73 3.70
CA GLY A 52 7.41 16.77 4.61
C GLY A 52 8.45 16.30 5.63
N ARG A 53 8.90 17.24 6.44
CA ARG A 53 9.88 17.01 7.50
C ARG A 53 9.30 16.08 8.56
N TYR A 54 10.10 15.10 9.00
CA TYR A 54 9.70 14.20 10.08
C TYR A 54 9.50 14.97 11.39
N ALA A 55 8.43 14.66 12.13
CA ALA A 55 8.14 15.37 13.39
C ALA A 55 9.28 15.24 14.42
N LEU A 56 10.00 14.12 14.44
CA LEU A 56 11.15 13.87 15.32
C LEU A 56 12.51 14.15 14.65
N ALA A 57 12.55 14.88 13.53
CA ALA A 57 13.77 15.12 12.76
C ALA A 57 14.94 15.68 13.59
N ASP A 58 14.67 16.53 14.60
CA ASP A 58 15.69 17.15 15.44
C ASP A 58 16.33 16.16 16.43
N THR A 59 15.66 15.04 16.69
CA THR A 59 16.18 13.97 17.58
C THR A 59 16.95 12.89 16.82
N VAL A 60 16.91 12.92 15.46
CA VAL A 60 17.55 11.89 14.63
C VAL A 60 19.05 12.14 14.56
N SER A 61 19.84 11.16 14.96
CA SER A 61 21.28 11.08 14.77
C SER A 61 21.68 9.71 14.20
N TYR A 62 22.96 9.52 13.89
CA TYR A 62 23.46 8.26 13.36
C TYR A 62 24.85 7.94 13.92
N SER A 63 25.21 6.67 13.89
CA SER A 63 26.57 6.15 14.12
C SER A 63 27.04 5.37 12.88
N GLU A 64 28.14 4.63 13.03
CA GLU A 64 28.68 3.78 11.96
C GLU A 64 27.64 2.73 11.48
N ASP A 65 26.81 2.20 12.37
CA ASP A 65 25.92 1.08 12.11
C ASP A 65 24.54 1.22 12.78
N SER A 66 24.13 2.44 13.12
CA SER A 66 22.82 2.69 13.73
C SER A 66 22.23 4.05 13.37
N ILE A 67 20.93 4.18 13.59
CA ILE A 67 20.19 5.44 13.66
C ILE A 67 19.60 5.54 15.05
N THR A 68 19.76 6.72 15.69
CA THR A 68 19.11 7.03 16.95
C THR A 68 17.97 8.01 16.70
N VAL A 69 16.79 7.75 17.24
CA VAL A 69 15.62 8.62 17.18
C VAL A 69 15.03 8.72 18.57
N ASP A 70 14.84 9.93 19.06
CA ASP A 70 14.31 10.20 20.41
C ASP A 70 15.00 9.37 21.52
N GLY A 71 16.33 9.30 21.43
CA GLY A 71 17.17 8.55 22.37
C GLY A 71 17.16 7.02 22.20
N LYS A 72 16.34 6.46 21.32
CA LYS A 72 16.34 5.03 20.99
C LYS A 72 17.28 4.73 19.83
N GLU A 73 18.26 3.89 20.07
CA GLU A 73 19.17 3.40 19.04
C GLU A 73 18.54 2.21 18.30
N ILE A 74 18.60 2.24 16.96
CA ILE A 74 18.10 1.20 16.08
C ILE A 74 19.25 0.75 15.20
N LYS A 75 19.62 -0.52 15.33
CA LYS A 75 20.71 -1.14 14.56
C LYS A 75 20.37 -1.21 13.08
N ILE A 76 21.35 -0.86 12.25
CA ILE A 76 21.29 -1.01 10.80
C ILE A 76 22.21 -2.14 10.37
N TYR A 77 21.64 -3.12 9.72
CA TYR A 77 22.35 -4.18 9.02
C TYR A 77 22.50 -3.80 7.55
N ALA A 78 23.59 -4.26 6.92
CA ALA A 78 23.87 -4.03 5.50
C ALA A 78 24.07 -5.37 4.77
N LYS A 79 23.07 -6.25 4.86
CA LYS A 79 23.11 -7.60 4.28
C LYS A 79 22.25 -7.65 3.01
N ALA A 80 22.86 -8.05 1.89
CA ALA A 80 22.13 -8.29 0.65
C ALA A 80 21.31 -9.60 0.69
N ASN A 81 21.83 -10.61 1.42
CA ASN A 81 21.16 -11.88 1.60
C ASN A 81 20.40 -11.89 2.94
N ALA A 82 19.08 -11.98 2.87
CA ALA A 82 18.21 -11.95 4.03
C ALA A 82 18.44 -13.14 5.00
N ALA A 83 18.93 -14.28 4.52
CA ALA A 83 19.24 -15.43 5.35
C ALA A 83 20.41 -15.19 6.33
N GLU A 84 21.21 -14.13 6.12
CA GLU A 84 22.33 -13.75 7.01
C GLU A 84 21.91 -12.74 8.10
N LEU A 85 20.64 -12.39 8.17
CA LEU A 85 20.12 -11.41 9.13
C LEU A 85 19.80 -12.12 10.46
N PRO A 86 20.08 -11.50 11.62
CA PRO A 86 19.97 -12.15 12.92
C PRO A 86 18.54 -12.05 13.50
N TRP A 87 17.51 -12.27 12.70
CA TRP A 87 16.12 -12.04 13.12
C TRP A 87 15.72 -12.91 14.32
N GLY A 88 16.16 -14.16 14.36
CA GLY A 88 15.91 -15.05 15.50
C GLY A 88 16.62 -14.60 16.77
N GLU A 89 17.88 -14.14 16.66
CA GLU A 89 18.69 -13.71 17.80
C GLU A 89 18.12 -12.47 18.50
N ILE A 90 17.58 -11.52 17.72
CA ILE A 90 16.96 -10.29 18.25
C ILE A 90 15.45 -10.41 18.48
N GLY A 91 14.87 -11.60 18.21
CA GLY A 91 13.49 -11.94 18.50
C GLY A 91 12.47 -11.16 17.66
N VAL A 92 12.70 -11.05 16.34
CA VAL A 92 11.79 -10.36 15.42
C VAL A 92 10.47 -11.12 15.30
N ASP A 93 9.36 -10.45 15.59
CA ASP A 93 8.02 -10.99 15.36
C ASP A 93 7.63 -10.85 13.89
N VAL A 94 7.80 -9.67 13.31
CA VAL A 94 7.41 -9.38 11.92
C VAL A 94 8.55 -8.69 11.16
N VAL A 95 8.90 -9.22 10.00
CA VAL A 95 9.71 -8.50 9.00
C VAL A 95 8.78 -7.79 8.03
N LEU A 96 8.93 -6.46 7.91
CA LEU A 96 8.34 -5.68 6.84
C LEU A 96 9.30 -5.62 5.65
N GLU A 97 8.99 -6.37 4.58
CA GLU A 97 9.81 -6.47 3.39
C GLU A 97 9.49 -5.34 2.40
N CYS A 98 10.39 -4.37 2.28
CA CYS A 98 10.24 -3.15 1.48
C CYS A 98 11.29 -2.99 0.38
N THR A 99 12.15 -3.99 0.12
CA THR A 99 13.24 -3.87 -0.87
C THR A 99 12.75 -4.01 -2.32
N GLY A 100 11.63 -4.71 -2.52
CA GLY A 100 11.15 -5.11 -3.84
C GLY A 100 11.92 -6.28 -4.49
N PHE A 101 12.83 -6.93 -3.74
CA PHE A 101 13.58 -8.12 -4.20
C PHE A 101 12.94 -9.43 -3.74
N TYR A 102 12.41 -9.48 -2.52
CA TYR A 102 11.81 -10.67 -1.91
C TYR A 102 10.29 -10.70 -2.12
N THR A 103 9.85 -10.50 -3.37
CA THR A 103 8.44 -10.35 -3.74
C THR A 103 7.76 -11.66 -4.17
N SER A 104 8.10 -12.77 -3.53
CA SER A 104 7.41 -14.07 -3.67
C SER A 104 7.57 -14.86 -2.39
N LYS A 105 6.68 -15.83 -2.14
CA LYS A 105 6.74 -16.72 -0.97
C LYS A 105 8.12 -17.40 -0.85
N ALA A 106 8.59 -17.99 -1.97
CA ALA A 106 9.87 -18.70 -1.99
C ALA A 106 11.07 -17.80 -1.64
N LYS A 107 11.08 -16.54 -2.11
CA LYS A 107 12.17 -15.61 -1.77
C LYS A 107 12.06 -15.11 -0.34
N ALA A 108 10.85 -14.73 0.10
CA ALA A 108 10.61 -14.20 1.43
C ALA A 108 10.84 -15.25 2.53
N GLN A 109 10.84 -16.55 2.18
CA GLN A 109 11.20 -17.65 3.08
C GLN A 109 12.56 -17.44 3.76
N ALA A 110 13.51 -16.77 3.10
CA ALA A 110 14.82 -16.44 3.67
C ALA A 110 14.73 -15.65 5.00
N HIS A 111 13.69 -14.85 5.19
CA HIS A 111 13.49 -14.14 6.46
C HIS A 111 12.96 -15.06 7.57
N ILE A 112 12.13 -16.04 7.21
CA ILE A 112 11.67 -17.08 8.16
C ILE A 112 12.86 -17.98 8.55
N ASP A 113 13.67 -18.38 7.57
CA ASP A 113 14.87 -19.19 7.80
C ASP A 113 15.90 -18.45 8.69
N ALA A 114 15.93 -17.12 8.61
CA ALA A 114 16.71 -16.24 9.49
C ALA A 114 16.10 -16.07 10.90
N GLY A 115 14.92 -16.66 11.17
CA GLY A 115 14.29 -16.71 12.48
C GLY A 115 13.20 -15.68 12.74
N ALA A 116 12.72 -14.95 11.74
CA ALA A 116 11.51 -14.14 11.89
C ALA A 116 10.27 -15.03 12.00
N LYS A 117 9.27 -14.62 12.79
CA LYS A 117 8.02 -15.39 12.91
C LYS A 117 7.10 -15.16 11.69
N HIS A 118 7.05 -13.93 11.22
CA HIS A 118 6.18 -13.51 10.12
C HIS A 118 6.89 -12.56 9.15
N VAL A 119 6.45 -12.56 7.89
CA VAL A 119 6.90 -11.62 6.84
C VAL A 119 5.70 -10.99 6.17
N ILE A 120 5.69 -9.66 6.07
CA ILE A 120 4.74 -8.90 5.26
C ILE A 120 5.47 -8.30 4.07
N ILE A 121 5.12 -8.75 2.87
CA ILE A 121 5.69 -8.23 1.63
C ILE A 121 4.92 -6.99 1.19
N SER A 122 5.62 -5.86 1.06
CA SER A 122 5.04 -4.57 0.66
C SER A 122 4.80 -4.45 -0.85
N ALA A 123 4.41 -5.53 -1.50
CA ALA A 123 4.15 -5.60 -2.93
C ALA A 123 3.26 -6.80 -3.27
N PRO A 124 2.61 -6.83 -4.45
CA PRO A 124 2.01 -8.05 -4.97
C PRO A 124 3.06 -9.16 -5.08
N ALA A 125 2.76 -10.36 -4.59
CA ALA A 125 3.76 -11.41 -4.38
C ALA A 125 3.38 -12.79 -4.95
N GLY A 126 2.46 -12.84 -5.91
CA GLY A 126 1.97 -14.09 -6.51
C GLY A 126 0.64 -14.54 -5.93
N ASN A 127 0.25 -15.79 -6.21
CA ASN A 127 -1.03 -16.37 -5.82
C ASN A 127 -0.87 -17.55 -4.84
N ASP A 128 0.36 -17.83 -4.42
CA ASP A 128 0.74 -18.94 -3.55
C ASP A 128 0.86 -18.53 -2.06
N LEU A 129 0.43 -17.32 -1.75
CA LEU A 129 0.36 -16.77 -0.40
C LEU A 129 -0.84 -15.82 -0.26
N PRO A 130 -1.35 -15.59 0.97
CA PRO A 130 -2.46 -14.68 1.19
C PRO A 130 -2.12 -13.26 0.72
N THR A 131 -3.04 -12.65 -0.02
CA THR A 131 -2.99 -11.22 -0.39
C THR A 131 -4.04 -10.48 0.42
N ILE A 132 -3.59 -9.55 1.25
CA ILE A 132 -4.41 -8.93 2.29
C ILE A 132 -4.61 -7.44 2.03
N VAL A 133 -5.85 -7.01 2.17
CA VAL A 133 -6.27 -5.61 2.32
C VAL A 133 -7.00 -5.49 3.66
N TYR A 134 -6.45 -4.71 4.58
CA TYR A 134 -7.02 -4.54 5.91
C TYR A 134 -8.45 -3.97 5.83
N ASN A 135 -9.35 -4.45 6.70
CA ASN A 135 -10.79 -4.17 6.69
C ASN A 135 -11.56 -4.63 5.42
N VAL A 136 -10.94 -5.48 4.59
CA VAL A 136 -11.64 -6.15 3.48
C VAL A 136 -11.58 -7.66 3.65
N ASN A 137 -10.39 -8.24 3.81
CA ASN A 137 -10.20 -9.68 3.94
C ASN A 137 -9.16 -10.09 5.00
N HIS A 138 -8.72 -9.19 5.89
CA HIS A 138 -7.69 -9.50 6.90
C HIS A 138 -8.12 -10.63 7.84
N GLU A 139 -9.43 -10.80 8.08
CA GLU A 139 -9.99 -11.87 8.91
C GLU A 139 -9.82 -13.28 8.29
N THR A 140 -9.41 -13.37 7.01
CA THR A 140 -9.07 -14.66 6.38
C THR A 140 -7.72 -15.20 6.80
N LEU A 141 -6.88 -14.37 7.46
CA LEU A 141 -5.60 -14.81 8.00
C LEU A 141 -5.77 -15.78 9.14
N SER A 142 -4.87 -16.74 9.21
CA SER A 142 -4.78 -17.74 10.27
C SER A 142 -3.39 -17.75 10.92
N LYS A 143 -3.26 -18.40 12.06
CA LYS A 143 -1.97 -18.59 12.74
C LYS A 143 -0.96 -19.42 11.94
N ASP A 144 -1.42 -20.18 10.93
CA ASP A 144 -0.57 -21.01 10.07
C ASP A 144 0.01 -20.22 8.89
N ASP A 145 -0.42 -18.96 8.71
CA ASP A 145 0.14 -18.05 7.71
C ASP A 145 1.41 -17.41 8.29
N HIS A 146 2.54 -17.53 7.60
CA HIS A 146 3.81 -16.91 8.02
C HIS A 146 4.28 -15.82 7.06
N ILE A 147 3.90 -15.90 5.79
CA ILE A 147 4.30 -14.95 4.76
C ILE A 147 3.06 -14.48 4.01
N ILE A 148 2.83 -13.16 4.00
CA ILE A 148 1.68 -12.55 3.33
C ILE A 148 2.11 -11.39 2.43
N SER A 149 1.25 -11.07 1.47
CA SER A 149 1.34 -9.85 0.66
C SER A 149 0.35 -8.81 1.17
N ALA A 150 0.81 -7.57 1.40
CA ALA A 150 -0.05 -6.43 1.66
C ALA A 150 -0.64 -5.81 0.36
N ALA A 151 -0.66 -6.58 -0.73
CA ALA A 151 -1.14 -6.15 -2.05
C ALA A 151 -0.37 -4.92 -2.61
N SER A 152 -1.02 -4.12 -3.44
CA SER A 152 -0.51 -2.84 -3.93
C SER A 152 -1.30 -1.65 -3.35
N CYS A 153 -0.74 -0.45 -3.45
CA CYS A 153 -1.44 0.78 -3.06
C CYS A 153 -2.78 0.94 -3.81
N THR A 154 -2.80 0.66 -5.10
CA THR A 154 -4.02 0.72 -5.92
C THR A 154 -5.04 -0.36 -5.50
N THR A 155 -4.60 -1.58 -5.16
CA THR A 155 -5.51 -2.62 -4.65
C THR A 155 -6.11 -2.22 -3.30
N ASN A 156 -5.32 -1.60 -2.42
CA ASN A 156 -5.79 -1.10 -1.12
C ASN A 156 -6.80 0.06 -1.27
N CYS A 157 -6.75 0.83 -2.36
CA CYS A 157 -7.75 1.84 -2.67
C CYS A 157 -9.00 1.23 -3.33
N LEU A 158 -8.80 0.35 -4.31
CA LEU A 158 -9.92 -0.24 -5.07
C LEU A 158 -10.79 -1.16 -4.22
N ALA A 159 -10.18 -2.01 -3.39
CA ALA A 159 -10.89 -3.10 -2.73
C ALA A 159 -12.01 -2.65 -1.77
N PRO A 160 -11.80 -1.67 -0.85
CA PRO A 160 -12.89 -1.20 0.00
C PRO A 160 -14.05 -0.60 -0.78
N MET A 161 -13.76 0.23 -1.79
CA MET A 161 -14.77 0.84 -2.65
C MET A 161 -15.53 -0.21 -3.47
N ALA A 162 -14.82 -1.16 -4.09
CA ALA A 162 -15.43 -2.23 -4.88
C ALA A 162 -16.27 -3.17 -4.01
N LYS A 163 -15.81 -3.47 -2.79
CA LYS A 163 -16.57 -4.28 -1.83
C LYS A 163 -17.86 -3.59 -1.43
N ALA A 164 -17.81 -2.34 -1.02
CA ALA A 164 -18.99 -1.57 -0.62
C ALA A 164 -20.02 -1.47 -1.76
N LEU A 165 -19.55 -1.23 -3.00
CA LEU A 165 -20.42 -1.22 -4.18
C LEU A 165 -21.03 -2.59 -4.46
N ASN A 166 -20.23 -3.65 -4.43
CA ASN A 166 -20.68 -5.02 -4.75
C ASN A 166 -21.65 -5.57 -3.70
N ASP A 167 -21.44 -5.25 -2.43
CA ASP A 167 -22.32 -5.66 -1.33
C ASP A 167 -23.70 -5.01 -1.45
N ALA A 168 -23.77 -3.74 -1.85
CA ALA A 168 -25.02 -3.01 -2.05
C ALA A 168 -25.68 -3.31 -3.42
N TYR A 169 -24.88 -3.34 -4.48
CA TYR A 169 -25.31 -3.50 -5.87
C TYR A 169 -24.33 -4.42 -6.60
N PRO A 170 -24.63 -5.74 -6.73
CA PRO A 170 -23.70 -6.71 -7.25
C PRO A 170 -23.12 -6.36 -8.62
N ILE A 171 -21.78 -6.23 -8.67
CA ILE A 171 -21.03 -5.90 -9.89
C ILE A 171 -21.08 -7.07 -10.87
N GLN A 172 -21.45 -6.78 -12.11
CA GLN A 172 -21.48 -7.74 -13.22
C GLN A 172 -20.16 -7.71 -14.00
N SER A 173 -19.68 -6.53 -14.31
CA SER A 173 -18.41 -6.25 -14.98
C SER A 173 -17.97 -4.83 -14.70
N GLY A 174 -16.69 -4.53 -14.92
CA GLY A 174 -16.21 -3.17 -14.75
C GLY A 174 -14.81 -2.95 -15.30
N ILE A 175 -14.49 -1.68 -15.49
CA ILE A 175 -13.18 -1.19 -15.89
C ILE A 175 -12.72 -0.23 -14.81
N MET A 176 -11.56 -0.48 -14.24
CA MET A 176 -10.91 0.48 -13.35
C MET A 176 -9.77 1.20 -14.07
N CYS A 177 -9.64 2.48 -13.83
CA CYS A 177 -8.47 3.26 -14.21
C CYS A 177 -7.91 3.96 -12.99
N THR A 178 -6.61 3.84 -12.74
CA THR A 178 -5.97 4.69 -11.74
C THR A 178 -5.18 5.80 -12.42
N ILE A 179 -5.47 7.04 -12.04
CA ILE A 179 -4.63 8.20 -12.31
C ILE A 179 -3.62 8.26 -11.17
N HIS A 180 -2.40 7.83 -11.46
CA HIS A 180 -1.42 7.50 -10.43
C HIS A 180 -0.24 8.47 -10.45
N ALA A 181 0.19 8.92 -9.28
CA ALA A 181 1.44 9.65 -9.13
C ALA A 181 2.63 8.83 -9.67
N TYR A 182 3.70 9.49 -10.12
CA TYR A 182 4.92 8.78 -10.48
C TYR A 182 5.58 8.13 -9.25
N THR A 183 6.34 7.08 -9.48
CA THR A 183 7.03 6.35 -8.41
C THR A 183 8.49 6.08 -8.79
N GLY A 184 9.32 5.67 -7.83
CA GLY A 184 10.76 5.46 -8.02
C GLY A 184 11.14 4.34 -8.99
N ASP A 185 10.18 3.64 -9.60
CA ASP A 185 10.41 2.68 -10.68
C ASP A 185 10.41 3.33 -12.08
N GLN A 186 10.05 4.62 -12.15
CA GLN A 186 10.15 5.43 -13.37
C GLN A 186 11.46 6.21 -13.40
N MET A 187 11.87 6.62 -14.61
CA MET A 187 13.07 7.42 -14.78
C MET A 187 12.80 8.91 -14.56
N THR A 188 13.73 9.62 -13.94
CA THR A 188 13.66 11.08 -13.79
C THR A 188 13.78 11.79 -15.15
N LEU A 189 14.78 11.39 -15.93
CA LEU A 189 14.96 11.73 -17.34
C LEU A 189 14.89 10.46 -18.19
N ASP A 190 14.78 10.58 -19.50
CA ASP A 190 14.76 9.43 -20.40
C ASP A 190 16.01 8.55 -20.18
N GLY A 191 15.79 7.29 -19.86
CA GLY A 191 16.87 6.34 -19.58
C GLY A 191 16.38 4.90 -19.45
N PRO A 192 17.29 3.91 -19.44
CA PRO A 192 16.91 2.50 -19.41
C PRO A 192 16.30 2.12 -18.04
N GLN A 193 15.04 1.74 -18.06
CA GLN A 193 14.35 1.23 -16.87
C GLN A 193 14.77 -0.24 -16.59
N ARG A 194 14.94 -0.60 -15.30
CA ARG A 194 15.52 -1.89 -14.86
C ARG A 194 14.85 -3.14 -15.45
N LYS A 195 13.53 -3.08 -15.70
CA LYS A 195 12.73 -4.21 -16.24
C LYS A 195 12.47 -4.08 -17.75
N GLY A 196 13.09 -3.07 -18.42
CA GLY A 196 12.95 -2.85 -19.86
C GLY A 196 11.60 -2.26 -20.29
N ASP A 197 10.80 -1.71 -19.40
CA ASP A 197 9.55 -1.04 -19.74
C ASP A 197 9.86 0.29 -20.45
N LYS A 198 9.55 0.35 -21.75
CA LYS A 198 9.85 1.50 -22.62
C LYS A 198 9.09 2.78 -22.20
N ARG A 199 7.88 2.67 -21.64
CA ARG A 199 7.09 3.82 -21.18
C ARG A 199 7.61 4.35 -19.85
N ARG A 200 7.96 3.48 -18.91
CA ARG A 200 8.59 3.87 -17.63
C ARG A 200 10.03 4.35 -17.80
N SER A 201 10.63 4.13 -18.95
CA SER A 201 11.93 4.67 -19.35
C SER A 201 11.91 6.17 -19.69
N ARG A 202 10.72 6.77 -19.80
CA ARG A 202 10.54 8.18 -20.10
C ARG A 202 10.48 9.03 -18.85
N ALA A 203 10.81 10.32 -18.97
CA ALA A 203 10.85 11.30 -17.89
C ALA A 203 9.50 11.40 -17.18
N ALA A 204 9.48 11.07 -15.89
CA ALA A 204 8.26 10.93 -15.09
C ALA A 204 7.54 12.25 -14.83
N ALA A 205 8.30 13.34 -14.64
CA ALA A 205 7.75 14.62 -14.17
C ALA A 205 7.13 15.49 -15.28
N ILE A 206 7.16 15.03 -16.55
CA ILE A 206 6.65 15.81 -17.70
C ILE A 206 5.75 15.00 -18.64
N ASN A 207 5.50 13.73 -18.34
CA ASN A 207 4.72 12.85 -19.21
C ASN A 207 3.52 12.23 -18.50
N ILE A 208 2.41 12.05 -19.23
CA ILE A 208 1.40 11.05 -18.89
C ILE A 208 1.91 9.71 -19.43
N VAL A 209 2.10 8.73 -18.55
CA VAL A 209 2.70 7.44 -18.90
C VAL A 209 1.68 6.32 -18.73
N PRO A 210 1.09 5.78 -19.83
CA PRO A 210 0.17 4.65 -19.76
C PRO A 210 0.89 3.40 -19.26
N ASN A 211 0.26 2.69 -18.31
CA ASN A 211 0.81 1.47 -17.73
C ASN A 211 -0.28 0.41 -17.55
N SER A 212 0.14 -0.84 -17.53
CA SER A 212 -0.70 -1.90 -16.98
C SER A 212 -0.76 -1.81 -15.45
N THR A 213 -1.85 -2.27 -14.87
CA THR A 213 -1.97 -2.47 -13.43
C THR A 213 -2.44 -3.89 -13.13
N GLY A 214 -1.82 -4.52 -12.13
CA GLY A 214 -2.27 -5.81 -11.60
C GLY A 214 -3.45 -5.70 -10.63
N ALA A 215 -3.86 -4.48 -10.24
CA ALA A 215 -4.86 -4.26 -9.20
C ALA A 215 -6.22 -4.89 -9.54
N ALA A 216 -6.69 -4.78 -10.80
CA ALA A 216 -7.93 -5.38 -11.24
C ALA A 216 -7.91 -6.93 -11.19
N LYS A 217 -6.75 -7.56 -11.46
CA LYS A 217 -6.59 -9.01 -11.29
C LYS A 217 -6.47 -9.40 -9.83
N ALA A 218 -5.74 -8.61 -9.04
CA ALA A 218 -5.54 -8.86 -7.62
C ALA A 218 -6.83 -8.73 -6.81
N ILE A 219 -7.84 -8.02 -7.33
CA ILE A 219 -9.12 -7.88 -6.63
C ILE A 219 -9.79 -9.24 -6.36
N GLY A 220 -9.66 -10.20 -7.29
CA GLY A 220 -10.20 -11.54 -7.12
C GLY A 220 -9.51 -12.37 -6.03
N LEU A 221 -8.29 -12.00 -5.61
CA LEU A 221 -7.59 -12.60 -4.47
C LEU A 221 -8.10 -12.06 -3.14
N VAL A 222 -8.65 -10.84 -3.15
CA VAL A 222 -9.12 -10.12 -1.96
C VAL A 222 -10.64 -10.23 -1.81
N ILE A 223 -11.37 -10.19 -2.93
CA ILE A 223 -12.83 -10.31 -3.02
C ILE A 223 -13.14 -11.37 -4.08
N PRO A 224 -13.26 -12.66 -3.70
CA PRO A 224 -13.44 -13.77 -4.65
C PRO A 224 -14.62 -13.61 -5.60
N GLU A 225 -15.70 -12.96 -5.17
CA GLU A 225 -16.90 -12.71 -5.98
C GLU A 225 -16.63 -11.78 -7.17
N LEU A 226 -15.54 -11.01 -7.14
CA LEU A 226 -15.14 -10.12 -8.22
C LEU A 226 -14.08 -10.73 -9.15
N ASN A 227 -13.71 -12.00 -8.94
CA ASN A 227 -12.75 -12.68 -9.80
C ASN A 227 -13.23 -12.71 -11.26
N GLY A 228 -12.38 -12.20 -12.17
CA GLY A 228 -12.68 -12.13 -13.60
C GLY A 228 -13.68 -11.05 -14.04
N LYS A 229 -14.29 -10.30 -13.11
CA LYS A 229 -15.28 -9.26 -13.45
C LYS A 229 -14.66 -7.89 -13.74
N LEU A 230 -13.43 -7.64 -13.28
CA LEU A 230 -12.78 -6.35 -13.45
C LEU A 230 -11.53 -6.46 -14.33
N ILE A 231 -11.39 -5.50 -15.24
CA ILE A 231 -10.13 -5.21 -15.95
C ILE A 231 -9.63 -3.83 -15.59
N GLY A 232 -8.35 -3.53 -15.85
CA GLY A 232 -7.84 -2.23 -15.44
C GLY A 232 -6.57 -1.76 -16.12
N SER A 233 -6.38 -0.45 -16.05
CA SER A 233 -5.23 0.27 -16.55
C SER A 233 -4.76 1.34 -15.56
N ALA A 234 -3.58 1.89 -15.79
CA ALA A 234 -3.03 3.01 -15.03
C ALA A 234 -2.52 4.09 -15.98
N GLN A 235 -2.71 5.34 -15.56
CA GLN A 235 -2.09 6.51 -16.19
C GLN A 235 -1.20 7.17 -15.14
N ARG A 236 0.12 7.10 -15.31
CA ARG A 236 1.05 7.82 -14.43
C ARG A 236 1.11 9.28 -14.87
N VAL A 237 0.98 10.17 -13.91
CA VAL A 237 0.90 11.63 -14.14
C VAL A 237 2.02 12.37 -13.38
N PRO A 238 2.35 13.62 -13.78
CA PRO A 238 3.42 14.41 -13.15
C PRO A 238 3.08 14.94 -11.75
N THR A 239 2.67 14.07 -10.83
CA THR A 239 2.45 14.39 -9.41
C THR A 239 3.32 13.47 -8.56
N PRO A 240 3.94 13.98 -7.47
CA PRO A 240 4.89 13.19 -6.67
C PRO A 240 4.20 12.17 -5.76
N THR A 241 2.99 12.47 -5.30
CA THR A 241 2.09 11.59 -4.54
C THR A 241 0.66 12.09 -4.68
N GLY A 242 -0.32 11.31 -4.25
CA GLY A 242 -1.73 11.62 -4.45
C GLY A 242 -2.26 11.04 -5.77
N SER A 243 -3.01 9.96 -5.65
CA SER A 243 -3.56 9.18 -6.76
C SER A 243 -5.06 9.01 -6.60
N THR A 244 -5.75 8.71 -7.70
CA THR A 244 -7.17 8.38 -7.66
C THR A 244 -7.46 7.09 -8.43
N THR A 245 -8.41 6.32 -7.94
CA THR A 245 -8.94 5.12 -8.62
C THR A 245 -10.38 5.41 -9.06
N ILE A 246 -10.63 5.27 -10.34
CA ILE A 246 -11.93 5.39 -10.98
C ILE A 246 -12.40 3.97 -11.31
N LEU A 247 -13.57 3.58 -10.83
CA LEU A 247 -14.21 2.32 -11.17
C LEU A 247 -15.52 2.60 -11.90
N THR A 248 -15.54 2.31 -13.21
CA THR A 248 -16.76 2.30 -14.00
C THR A 248 -17.27 0.85 -14.09
N ALA A 249 -18.44 0.59 -13.55
CA ALA A 249 -19.00 -0.77 -13.44
C ALA A 249 -20.44 -0.85 -13.90
N VAL A 250 -20.84 -2.04 -14.39
CA VAL A 250 -22.24 -2.39 -14.57
C VAL A 250 -22.69 -3.18 -13.34
N VAL A 251 -23.71 -2.68 -12.68
CA VAL A 251 -24.28 -3.31 -11.48
C VAL A 251 -25.70 -3.79 -11.67
N LYS A 252 -26.13 -4.73 -10.85
CA LYS A 252 -27.54 -5.16 -10.78
C LYS A 252 -28.38 -4.11 -10.08
N GLY A 253 -29.64 -3.97 -10.52
CA GLY A 253 -30.59 -3.04 -9.93
C GLY A 253 -30.50 -1.64 -10.53
N GLN A 254 -31.22 -0.72 -9.93
CA GLN A 254 -31.36 0.67 -10.37
C GLN A 254 -31.00 1.64 -9.25
N PRO A 255 -29.71 1.65 -8.82
CA PRO A 255 -29.26 2.63 -7.82
C PRO A 255 -29.39 4.06 -8.35
N THR A 256 -29.56 4.99 -7.42
CA THR A 256 -29.35 6.43 -7.65
C THR A 256 -27.99 6.85 -7.12
N LYS A 257 -27.53 8.03 -7.47
CA LYS A 257 -26.31 8.64 -6.90
C LYS A 257 -26.38 8.68 -5.37
N GLU A 258 -27.53 9.08 -4.82
CA GLU A 258 -27.77 9.20 -3.39
C GLU A 258 -27.71 7.84 -2.69
N SER A 259 -28.29 6.81 -3.30
CA SER A 259 -28.29 5.46 -2.71
C SER A 259 -26.90 4.82 -2.74
N ILE A 260 -26.09 5.05 -3.78
CA ILE A 260 -24.69 4.63 -3.83
C ILE A 260 -23.89 5.37 -2.75
N ASN A 261 -24.01 6.70 -2.70
CA ASN A 261 -23.30 7.50 -1.70
C ASN A 261 -23.68 7.12 -0.27
N ALA A 262 -24.94 6.79 -0.01
CA ALA A 262 -25.39 6.29 1.28
C ALA A 262 -24.76 4.94 1.64
N ALA A 263 -24.68 3.99 0.67
CA ALA A 263 -24.03 2.71 0.87
C ALA A 263 -22.53 2.86 1.18
N MET A 264 -21.82 3.73 0.43
CA MET A 264 -20.41 4.03 0.67
C MET A 264 -20.18 4.67 2.03
N LYS A 265 -21.05 5.60 2.43
CA LYS A 265 -20.99 6.22 3.76
C LYS A 265 -21.23 5.21 4.89
N ALA A 266 -22.17 4.31 4.72
CA ALA A 266 -22.44 3.25 5.69
C ALA A 266 -21.28 2.25 5.83
N ALA A 267 -20.52 2.02 4.74
CA ALA A 267 -19.34 1.14 4.74
C ALA A 267 -18.06 1.82 5.25
N SER A 268 -18.09 3.12 5.55
CA SER A 268 -16.89 3.85 5.97
C SER A 268 -16.38 3.40 7.34
N ASN A 269 -15.04 3.35 7.46
CA ASN A 269 -14.32 2.92 8.65
C ASN A 269 -12.91 3.54 8.64
N GLU A 270 -12.00 3.10 9.52
CA GLU A 270 -10.63 3.62 9.60
C GLU A 270 -9.78 3.40 8.33
N SER A 271 -10.15 2.44 7.47
CA SER A 271 -9.49 2.13 6.21
C SER A 271 -10.18 2.75 5.00
N PHE A 272 -11.49 2.97 5.09
CA PHE A 272 -12.34 3.48 4.03
C PHE A 272 -13.05 4.75 4.48
N GLY A 273 -12.52 5.89 4.04
CA GLY A 273 -13.08 7.21 4.35
C GLY A 273 -14.18 7.65 3.38
N TYR A 274 -14.93 8.67 3.76
CA TYR A 274 -16.00 9.27 2.96
C TYR A 274 -15.81 10.78 2.89
N ASN A 275 -15.78 11.33 1.68
CA ASN A 275 -15.56 12.76 1.42
C ASN A 275 -16.72 13.38 0.64
N THR A 276 -17.07 14.62 0.98
CA THR A 276 -18.08 15.44 0.31
C THR A 276 -17.53 16.78 -0.22
N ASP A 277 -16.26 17.06 0.04
CA ASP A 277 -15.60 18.27 -0.42
C ASP A 277 -15.01 18.10 -1.82
N GLU A 278 -14.90 19.19 -2.56
CA GLU A 278 -14.28 19.22 -3.89
C GLU A 278 -12.75 19.28 -3.75
N ILE A 279 -12.14 18.12 -3.46
CA ILE A 279 -10.70 17.98 -3.21
C ILE A 279 -9.92 17.62 -4.48
N VAL A 280 -8.60 17.85 -4.40
CA VAL A 280 -7.63 17.47 -5.44
C VAL A 280 -6.47 16.67 -4.83
N SER A 281 -5.57 16.16 -5.65
CA SER A 281 -4.49 15.24 -5.23
C SER A 281 -3.56 15.79 -4.14
N SER A 282 -3.37 17.10 -4.04
CA SER A 282 -2.54 17.71 -2.97
C SER A 282 -3.19 17.67 -1.60
N ASP A 283 -4.53 17.61 -1.53
CA ASP A 283 -5.28 17.64 -0.27
C ASP A 283 -5.22 16.30 0.49
N ILE A 284 -4.86 15.23 -0.21
CA ILE A 284 -4.79 13.89 0.37
C ILE A 284 -3.38 13.46 0.78
N VAL A 285 -2.37 14.34 0.62
CA VAL A 285 -0.99 14.04 1.02
C VAL A 285 -0.92 13.80 2.52
N GLY A 286 -0.32 12.68 2.92
CA GLY A 286 -0.22 12.26 4.31
C GLY A 286 -1.48 11.59 4.87
N MET A 287 -2.53 11.40 4.06
CA MET A 287 -3.76 10.73 4.45
C MET A 287 -3.51 9.27 4.89
N ARG A 288 -4.30 8.82 5.88
CA ARG A 288 -4.18 7.46 6.44
C ARG A 288 -5.31 6.49 6.06
N PHE A 289 -6.37 6.95 5.41
CA PHE A 289 -7.35 6.03 4.82
C PHE A 289 -6.69 5.28 3.66
N GLY A 290 -6.87 3.98 3.57
CA GLY A 290 -6.44 3.18 2.41
C GLY A 290 -7.14 3.63 1.12
N SER A 291 -8.38 4.08 1.27
CA SER A 291 -9.27 4.55 0.22
C SER A 291 -10.17 5.65 0.78
N LEU A 292 -10.23 6.80 0.15
CA LEU A 292 -11.13 7.90 0.51
C LEU A 292 -12.16 8.08 -0.62
N PHE A 293 -13.36 7.59 -0.40
CA PHE A 293 -14.46 7.71 -1.38
C PHE A 293 -14.86 9.16 -1.59
N ASP A 294 -14.99 9.57 -2.85
CA ASP A 294 -15.40 10.90 -3.24
C ASP A 294 -16.86 10.92 -3.71
N ALA A 295 -17.76 11.32 -2.83
CA ALA A 295 -19.19 11.34 -3.11
C ALA A 295 -19.58 12.40 -4.17
N THR A 296 -18.72 13.37 -4.44
CA THR A 296 -18.97 14.41 -5.46
C THR A 296 -18.88 13.85 -6.87
N GLN A 297 -18.06 12.79 -7.08
CA GLN A 297 -17.73 12.20 -8.38
C GLN A 297 -18.64 11.01 -8.79
N THR A 298 -19.60 10.63 -7.96
CA THR A 298 -20.50 9.50 -8.29
C THR A 298 -21.37 9.82 -9.50
N MET A 299 -21.32 8.99 -10.52
CA MET A 299 -22.18 9.07 -11.70
C MET A 299 -23.00 7.80 -11.88
N VAL A 300 -24.22 7.95 -12.39
CA VAL A 300 -25.18 6.85 -12.59
C VAL A 300 -25.88 7.02 -13.94
N SER A 301 -25.94 5.92 -14.70
CA SER A 301 -26.65 5.88 -16.00
C SER A 301 -27.44 4.57 -16.11
N PRO A 302 -28.79 4.63 -16.12
CA PRO A 302 -29.63 3.44 -16.34
C PRO A 302 -29.37 2.80 -17.71
N LEU A 303 -29.40 1.47 -17.76
CA LEU A 303 -29.29 0.68 -19.01
C LEU A 303 -30.64 0.07 -19.40
N PRO A 304 -30.89 -0.17 -20.71
CA PRO A 304 -32.16 -0.72 -21.17
C PRO A 304 -32.55 -2.08 -20.61
N ASP A 305 -31.56 -2.89 -20.15
CA ASP A 305 -31.76 -4.24 -19.62
C ASP A 305 -32.06 -4.30 -18.11
N GLY A 306 -32.38 -3.13 -17.50
CA GLY A 306 -32.70 -3.02 -16.09
C GLY A 306 -31.47 -3.02 -15.17
N LYS A 307 -30.26 -2.97 -15.74
CA LYS A 307 -29.00 -2.73 -15.03
C LYS A 307 -28.66 -1.26 -14.99
N THR A 308 -27.59 -0.94 -14.30
CA THR A 308 -27.10 0.44 -14.21
C THR A 308 -25.59 0.46 -14.42
N GLN A 309 -25.13 1.39 -15.25
CA GLN A 309 -23.73 1.76 -15.31
C GLN A 309 -23.47 2.80 -14.25
N VAL A 310 -22.46 2.58 -13.45
CA VAL A 310 -22.04 3.50 -12.36
C VAL A 310 -20.58 3.83 -12.50
N GLU A 311 -20.21 5.05 -12.10
CA GLU A 311 -18.84 5.43 -11.88
C GLU A 311 -18.67 5.89 -10.43
N VAL A 312 -17.67 5.34 -9.76
CA VAL A 312 -17.30 5.67 -8.38
C VAL A 312 -15.81 5.94 -8.32
N VAL A 313 -15.42 6.89 -7.49
CA VAL A 313 -14.05 7.41 -7.40
C VAL A 313 -13.57 7.38 -5.96
N SER A 314 -12.33 6.96 -5.76
CA SER A 314 -11.65 7.05 -4.47
C SER A 314 -10.24 7.61 -4.62
N TRP A 315 -9.85 8.43 -3.66
CA TRP A 315 -8.51 8.98 -3.51
C TRP A 315 -7.64 8.12 -2.60
N TYR A 316 -6.33 8.15 -2.82
CA TYR A 316 -5.34 7.54 -1.94
C TYR A 316 -3.99 8.23 -2.07
N ASP A 317 -3.34 8.48 -0.95
CA ASP A 317 -1.90 8.74 -0.96
C ASP A 317 -1.20 7.41 -1.23
N ASN A 318 -0.68 7.23 -2.44
CA ASN A 318 -0.11 5.94 -2.86
C ASN A 318 1.08 5.48 -2.00
N GLU A 319 1.62 6.35 -1.16
CA GLU A 319 2.64 6.03 -0.16
C GLU A 319 2.02 5.91 1.24
N ASN A 320 1.50 6.99 1.80
CA ASN A 320 1.09 7.03 3.22
C ASN A 320 -0.21 6.25 3.50
N SER A 321 -1.20 6.30 2.61
CA SER A 321 -2.41 5.46 2.73
C SER A 321 -2.07 3.97 2.72
N TYR A 322 -1.21 3.56 1.79
CA TYR A 322 -0.76 2.17 1.67
C TYR A 322 0.01 1.72 2.92
N VAL A 323 0.94 2.55 3.39
CA VAL A 323 1.69 2.28 4.62
C VAL A 323 0.76 2.13 5.82
N SER A 324 -0.26 2.97 5.93
CA SER A 324 -1.23 2.88 7.03
C SER A 324 -1.98 1.54 7.04
N GLN A 325 -2.34 1.03 5.87
CA GLN A 325 -2.96 -0.31 5.74
C GLN A 325 -1.99 -1.43 6.14
N MET A 326 -0.72 -1.33 5.73
CA MET A 326 0.31 -2.29 6.17
C MET A 326 0.52 -2.27 7.67
N VAL A 327 0.60 -1.09 8.29
CA VAL A 327 0.80 -0.95 9.74
C VAL A 327 -0.36 -1.60 10.51
N ARG A 328 -1.61 -1.41 10.07
CA ARG A 328 -2.77 -2.11 10.64
C ARG A 328 -2.66 -3.63 10.47
N THR A 329 -2.25 -4.07 9.27
CA THR A 329 -2.05 -5.50 8.98
C THR A 329 -0.94 -6.11 9.84
N ILE A 330 0.18 -5.39 10.07
CA ILE A 330 1.29 -5.85 10.94
C ILE A 330 0.75 -6.17 12.35
N LYS A 331 0.00 -5.23 12.93
CA LYS A 331 -0.54 -5.41 14.28
C LYS A 331 -1.47 -6.62 14.35
N TYR A 332 -2.46 -6.68 13.46
CA TYR A 332 -3.41 -7.79 13.39
C TYR A 332 -2.72 -9.14 13.19
N PHE A 333 -1.78 -9.22 12.24
CA PHE A 333 -1.10 -10.46 11.91
C PHE A 333 -0.23 -10.99 13.06
N ALA A 334 0.44 -10.10 13.77
CA ALA A 334 1.24 -10.47 14.93
C ALA A 334 0.39 -10.93 16.15
N GLU A 335 -0.85 -10.49 16.24
CA GLU A 335 -1.78 -10.89 17.30
C GLU A 335 -2.41 -12.26 17.08
N LEU A 336 -2.31 -12.82 15.85
CA LEU A 336 -2.77 -14.18 15.52
C LEU A 336 -1.78 -15.28 15.97
N ALA A 337 -0.54 -14.91 16.29
CA ALA A 337 0.59 -15.83 16.57
C ALA A 337 0.55 -16.46 17.98
#